data_179f078ac61ace1f12b2be1112f02206
#
_entry.id   179f078ac61ace1f12b2be1112f02206
#
_cell.length_a   1.000
_cell.length_b   1.000
_cell.length_c   1.000
_cell.angle_alpha   90.00
_cell.angle_beta   90.00
_cell.angle_gamma   90.00
#
_symmetry.space_group_name_H-M   'P 1'
#
loop_
_entity.id
_entity.type
_entity.pdbx_description
1 polymer ?
#
loop_
_entity_poly.entity_id
_entity_poly.type
_entity_poly.pdbx_seq_one_letter_code
_entity_poly.pdbx_strand_id
1 'polypeptide(L)'
;KIIKITIDQKEYEERLDRCLSQVIRDSSRSYLQKLIKNGAVTCNGVVADIPKMMVKCGMTLQVELAEEVSDIPVAEDFEFEILYEDEQMLVINKPPDVVVHPAVGNPSGTVVNALLSRYPELGEQLSVNNSRPGIVHRLDKDTSGCLIVAKTPTAQFKLAQSFASREVHKHYLALVMGCPHQNAGRIETFIGRHPVNRQKMAVVERNGKNAISAYKVIGQGRVDNVPVSLLEVEIFTGRTHQIRVHMAYLGFPVAGDKVYGGSRRLDLPRQLLHAYRVSIPHPVTGEIMEFKAPVPPDMAEIIAHLQLTQEI
;
A
#
# COMPACT_ATOMS: atom_id res chain seq x y z
N LYS A 1 2.27 28.36 -12.93
CA LYS A 1 1.47 28.48 -14.18
C LYS A 1 0.03 28.83 -13.83
N ILE A 2 -0.52 29.88 -14.46
CA ILE A 2 -1.93 30.29 -14.24
C ILE A 2 -2.76 29.80 -15.41
N ILE A 3 -3.85 29.10 -15.12
CA ILE A 3 -4.87 28.68 -16.11
C ILE A 3 -6.13 29.47 -15.86
N LYS A 4 -6.68 30.10 -16.91
CA LYS A 4 -7.99 30.77 -16.89
C LYS A 4 -9.00 29.94 -17.70
N ILE A 5 -10.17 29.71 -17.12
CA ILE A 5 -11.25 28.88 -17.68
C ILE A 5 -12.53 29.70 -17.59
N THR A 6 -13.19 29.97 -18.71
CA THR A 6 -14.50 30.57 -18.75
C THR A 6 -15.54 29.49 -19.03
N ILE A 7 -16.62 29.47 -18.29
CA ILE A 7 -17.70 28.48 -18.42
C ILE A 7 -18.76 29.06 -19.38
N ASP A 8 -18.70 28.64 -20.63
CA ASP A 8 -19.55 29.20 -21.70
C ASP A 8 -20.80 28.33 -22.01
N GLN A 9 -20.85 27.11 -21.49
CA GLN A 9 -21.94 26.17 -21.79
C GLN A 9 -23.20 26.57 -21.03
N LYS A 10 -24.28 26.86 -21.77
CA LYS A 10 -25.62 27.12 -21.19
C LYS A 10 -26.07 25.90 -20.36
N GLU A 11 -26.70 26.14 -19.23
CA GLU A 11 -27.16 25.13 -18.28
C GLU A 11 -26.06 24.29 -17.61
N TYR A 12 -24.77 24.70 -17.74
CA TYR A 12 -23.71 24.05 -17.02
C TYR A 12 -23.83 24.32 -15.51
N GLU A 13 -23.93 23.24 -14.75
CA GLU A 13 -23.91 23.27 -13.29
C GLU A 13 -23.15 22.02 -12.79
N GLU A 14 -21.94 22.19 -12.29
CA GLU A 14 -21.11 21.11 -11.79
C GLU A 14 -20.27 21.58 -10.60
N ARG A 15 -19.79 20.65 -9.81
CA ARG A 15 -18.89 20.95 -8.68
C ARG A 15 -17.54 21.43 -9.19
N LEU A 16 -16.94 22.39 -8.49
CA LEU A 16 -15.66 22.99 -8.82
C LEU A 16 -14.56 21.92 -9.01
N ASP A 17 -14.46 20.94 -8.08
CA ASP A 17 -13.45 19.87 -8.16
C ASP A 17 -13.63 18.94 -9.37
N ARG A 18 -14.86 18.77 -9.85
CA ARG A 18 -15.16 18.00 -11.07
C ARG A 18 -14.93 18.82 -12.32
N CYS A 19 -15.41 20.05 -12.33
CA CYS A 19 -15.21 20.97 -13.44
C CYS A 19 -13.70 21.11 -13.76
N LEU A 20 -12.87 21.37 -12.74
CA LEU A 20 -11.44 21.47 -12.92
C LEU A 20 -10.81 20.17 -13.43
N SER A 21 -11.27 19.00 -12.95
CA SER A 21 -10.72 17.70 -13.39
C SER A 21 -11.08 17.34 -14.84
N GLN A 22 -12.13 17.92 -15.39
CA GLN A 22 -12.50 17.75 -16.80
C GLN A 22 -11.67 18.62 -17.73
N VAL A 23 -11.30 19.82 -17.28
CA VAL A 23 -10.56 20.81 -18.08
C VAL A 23 -9.04 20.63 -17.93
N ILE A 24 -8.56 20.37 -16.72
CA ILE A 24 -7.13 20.17 -16.43
C ILE A 24 -6.86 18.66 -16.37
N ARG A 25 -6.81 18.02 -17.55
CA ARG A 25 -6.73 16.55 -17.68
C ARG A 25 -5.44 15.95 -17.13
N ASP A 26 -4.37 16.73 -17.07
CA ASP A 26 -3.05 16.28 -16.60
C ASP A 26 -2.90 16.32 -15.07
N SER A 27 -3.95 16.67 -14.34
CA SER A 27 -3.92 16.77 -12.88
C SER A 27 -4.93 15.85 -12.21
N SER A 28 -4.48 15.15 -11.14
CA SER A 28 -5.39 14.29 -10.37
C SER A 28 -6.44 15.13 -9.63
N ARG A 29 -7.67 14.60 -9.49
CA ARG A 29 -8.74 15.27 -8.76
C ARG A 29 -8.37 15.58 -7.31
N SER A 30 -7.57 14.75 -6.65
CA SER A 30 -7.08 14.97 -5.29
C SER A 30 -6.12 16.16 -5.21
N TYR A 31 -5.25 16.32 -6.21
CA TYR A 31 -4.38 17.50 -6.33
C TYR A 31 -5.19 18.78 -6.52
N LEU A 32 -6.17 18.76 -7.43
CA LEU A 32 -7.05 19.91 -7.66
C LEU A 32 -7.85 20.29 -6.40
N GLN A 33 -8.33 19.31 -5.64
CA GLN A 33 -8.97 19.56 -4.35
C GLN A 33 -8.02 20.20 -3.31
N LYS A 34 -6.73 19.84 -3.34
CA LYS A 34 -5.70 20.44 -2.48
C LYS A 34 -5.45 21.89 -2.89
N LEU A 35 -5.36 22.19 -4.19
CA LEU A 35 -5.22 23.56 -4.71
C LEU A 35 -6.40 24.43 -4.29
N ILE A 36 -7.64 23.93 -4.44
CA ILE A 36 -8.85 24.65 -4.02
C ILE A 36 -8.76 25.00 -2.53
N LYS A 37 -8.50 24.02 -1.67
CA LYS A 37 -8.42 24.21 -0.20
C LYS A 37 -7.30 25.14 0.24
N ASN A 38 -6.23 25.23 -0.54
CA ASN A 38 -5.09 26.12 -0.27
C ASN A 38 -5.27 27.52 -0.84
N GLY A 39 -6.46 27.85 -1.41
CA GLY A 39 -6.76 29.18 -1.95
C GLY A 39 -6.11 29.49 -3.30
N ALA A 40 -5.55 28.48 -3.99
CA ALA A 40 -4.92 28.64 -5.31
C ALA A 40 -5.94 28.69 -6.46
N VAL A 41 -7.24 28.72 -6.17
CA VAL A 41 -8.32 28.82 -7.16
C VAL A 41 -9.17 30.03 -6.85
N THR A 42 -9.44 30.86 -7.86
CA THR A 42 -10.41 31.96 -7.75
C THR A 42 -11.58 31.73 -8.71
N CYS A 43 -12.75 32.19 -8.31
CA CYS A 43 -13.95 32.23 -9.13
C CYS A 43 -14.41 33.71 -9.23
N ASN A 44 -14.47 34.26 -10.42
CA ASN A 44 -14.75 35.68 -10.67
C ASN A 44 -13.88 36.64 -9.83
N GLY A 45 -12.59 36.27 -9.64
CA GLY A 45 -11.63 37.03 -8.84
C GLY A 45 -11.70 36.84 -7.32
N VAL A 46 -12.63 36.04 -6.82
CA VAL A 46 -12.76 35.72 -5.39
C VAL A 46 -12.21 34.31 -5.12
N VAL A 47 -11.45 34.15 -4.03
CA VAL A 47 -10.89 32.84 -3.65
C VAL A 47 -12.02 31.82 -3.44
N ALA A 48 -11.91 30.68 -4.11
CA ALA A 48 -12.82 29.56 -4.02
C ALA A 48 -12.11 28.41 -3.31
N ASP A 49 -12.34 28.21 -2.02
CA ASP A 49 -11.66 27.22 -1.15
C ASP A 49 -12.50 25.98 -0.85
N ILE A 50 -13.72 25.91 -1.38
CA ILE A 50 -14.65 24.79 -1.19
C ILE A 50 -14.72 23.91 -2.43
N PRO A 51 -14.15 22.67 -2.41
CA PRO A 51 -14.16 21.79 -3.59
C PRO A 51 -15.56 21.42 -4.13
N LYS A 52 -16.56 21.46 -3.26
CA LYS A 52 -17.95 21.16 -3.60
C LYS A 52 -18.75 22.37 -4.07
N MET A 53 -18.14 23.55 -4.14
CA MET A 53 -18.79 24.75 -4.66
C MET A 53 -19.35 24.49 -6.08
N MET A 54 -20.57 24.94 -6.35
CA MET A 54 -21.20 24.80 -7.66
C MET A 54 -20.70 25.88 -8.62
N VAL A 55 -20.27 25.45 -9.79
CA VAL A 55 -19.81 26.32 -10.89
C VAL A 55 -20.88 26.37 -11.96
N LYS A 56 -21.20 27.58 -12.44
CA LYS A 56 -22.29 27.85 -13.39
C LYS A 56 -21.78 28.59 -14.63
N CYS A 57 -22.59 28.57 -15.68
CA CYS A 57 -22.33 29.33 -16.90
C CYS A 57 -22.09 30.82 -16.56
N GLY A 58 -21.14 31.44 -17.25
CA GLY A 58 -20.70 32.82 -17.05
C GLY A 58 -19.63 33.02 -15.97
N MET A 59 -19.31 31.99 -15.19
CA MET A 59 -18.22 32.07 -14.20
C MET A 59 -16.86 31.93 -14.87
N THR A 60 -15.89 32.73 -14.40
CA THR A 60 -14.48 32.62 -14.78
C THR A 60 -13.68 32.09 -13.62
N LEU A 61 -13.03 30.93 -13.84
CA LEU A 61 -12.14 30.30 -12.90
C LEU A 61 -10.71 30.66 -13.24
N GLN A 62 -9.91 30.98 -12.25
CA GLN A 62 -8.47 31.11 -12.39
C GLN A 62 -7.82 30.13 -11.42
N VAL A 63 -6.95 29.26 -11.94
CA VAL A 63 -6.24 28.26 -11.16
C VAL A 63 -4.76 28.59 -11.20
N GLU A 64 -4.17 28.86 -10.08
CA GLU A 64 -2.74 28.99 -9.92
C GLU A 64 -2.16 27.59 -9.64
N LEU A 65 -1.63 26.98 -10.71
CA LEU A 65 -0.84 25.77 -10.54
C LEU A 65 0.48 26.20 -9.91
N ALA A 66 0.73 25.78 -8.68
CA ALA A 66 2.06 25.91 -8.10
C ALA A 66 3.08 25.34 -9.11
N GLU A 67 4.25 25.96 -9.23
CA GLU A 67 5.39 25.23 -9.80
C GLU A 67 5.54 24.01 -8.94
N GLU A 68 5.31 22.83 -9.54
CA GLU A 68 5.47 21.58 -8.83
C GLU A 68 6.92 21.53 -8.37
N VAL A 69 7.13 21.72 -7.07
CA VAL A 69 8.24 21.03 -6.41
C VAL A 69 7.87 19.57 -6.67
N SER A 70 8.52 19.00 -7.67
CA SER A 70 8.26 17.65 -8.11
C SER A 70 8.53 16.76 -6.89
N ASP A 71 7.47 16.19 -6.29
CA ASP A 71 7.59 15.03 -5.39
C ASP A 71 8.08 13.82 -6.21
N ILE A 72 8.93 14.07 -7.23
CA ILE A 72 9.59 13.05 -8.03
C ILE A 72 10.62 12.41 -7.11
N PRO A 73 10.48 11.13 -6.81
CA PRO A 73 11.46 10.43 -6.00
C PRO A 73 12.85 10.55 -6.62
N VAL A 74 13.84 10.91 -5.83
CA VAL A 74 15.23 10.95 -6.25
C VAL A 74 15.82 9.56 -6.16
N ALA A 75 16.67 9.17 -7.12
CA ALA A 75 17.41 7.92 -7.07
C ALA A 75 18.35 7.89 -5.85
N GLU A 76 18.25 6.82 -5.07
CA GLU A 76 19.10 6.58 -3.91
C GLU A 76 19.58 5.14 -3.93
N ASP A 77 20.86 4.92 -3.67
CA ASP A 77 21.43 3.58 -3.70
C ASP A 77 21.25 2.88 -2.36
N PHE A 78 20.48 1.79 -2.36
CA PHE A 78 20.48 0.79 -1.31
C PHE A 78 20.21 -0.60 -1.89
N GLU A 79 20.78 -1.61 -1.27
CA GLU A 79 20.69 -2.99 -1.74
C GLU A 79 19.40 -3.67 -1.28
N PHE A 80 18.83 -4.48 -2.17
CA PHE A 80 17.78 -5.43 -1.88
C PHE A 80 18.02 -6.74 -2.65
N GLU A 81 17.62 -7.84 -2.06
CA GLU A 81 17.69 -9.16 -2.70
C GLU A 81 16.67 -9.28 -3.82
N ILE A 82 17.13 -9.71 -5.00
CA ILE A 82 16.27 -10.01 -6.15
C ILE A 82 15.94 -11.49 -6.11
N LEU A 83 14.66 -11.83 -6.07
CA LEU A 83 14.14 -13.18 -6.12
C LEU A 83 13.90 -13.65 -7.56
N TYR A 84 13.54 -12.72 -8.44
CA TYR A 84 13.31 -12.94 -9.86
C TYR A 84 13.43 -11.65 -10.63
N GLU A 85 13.94 -11.73 -11.85
CA GLU A 85 14.00 -10.60 -12.77
C GLU A 85 13.93 -11.07 -14.22
N ASP A 86 13.14 -10.38 -15.03
CA ASP A 86 13.14 -10.46 -16.49
C ASP A 86 12.98 -9.06 -17.12
N GLU A 87 12.62 -8.98 -18.40
CA GLU A 87 12.40 -7.71 -19.09
C GLU A 87 11.13 -6.98 -18.66
N GLN A 88 10.15 -7.66 -18.06
CA GLN A 88 8.82 -7.16 -17.76
C GLN A 88 8.61 -6.86 -16.28
N MET A 89 9.16 -7.70 -15.44
CA MET A 89 8.91 -7.62 -14.00
C MET A 89 10.12 -7.99 -13.16
N LEU A 90 10.10 -7.54 -11.94
CA LEU A 90 11.07 -7.81 -10.90
C LEU A 90 10.32 -8.26 -9.64
N VAL A 91 10.82 -9.25 -8.95
CA VAL A 91 10.34 -9.64 -7.61
C VAL A 91 11.49 -9.49 -6.64
N ILE A 92 11.32 -8.69 -5.61
CA ILE A 92 12.34 -8.45 -4.59
C ILE A 92 11.92 -9.00 -3.24
N ASN A 93 12.90 -9.38 -2.42
CA ASN A 93 12.73 -9.59 -1.00
C ASN A 93 12.86 -8.23 -0.29
N LYS A 94 11.73 -7.54 -0.09
CA LYS A 94 11.77 -6.24 0.59
C LYS A 94 12.23 -6.42 2.04
N PRO A 95 13.29 -5.74 2.49
CA PRO A 95 13.69 -5.78 3.88
C PRO A 95 12.66 -5.07 4.78
N PRO A 96 12.64 -5.36 6.09
CA PRO A 96 11.89 -4.54 7.06
C PRO A 96 12.50 -3.14 7.16
N ASP A 97 11.79 -2.22 7.82
CA ASP A 97 12.16 -0.80 8.05
C ASP A 97 12.25 0.06 6.78
N VAL A 98 11.85 -0.46 5.62
CA VAL A 98 11.85 0.25 4.33
C VAL A 98 10.42 0.45 3.84
N VAL A 99 10.05 1.69 3.53
CA VAL A 99 8.76 2.05 2.91
C VAL A 99 8.82 1.79 1.41
N VAL A 100 7.72 1.34 0.82
CA VAL A 100 7.69 1.02 -0.62
C VAL A 100 7.84 2.27 -1.49
N HIS A 101 7.17 3.37 -1.15
CA HIS A 101 7.21 4.61 -1.93
C HIS A 101 7.18 5.84 -1.01
N PRO A 102 7.71 6.99 -1.46
CA PRO A 102 7.71 8.22 -0.67
C PRO A 102 6.32 8.60 -0.16
N ALA A 103 6.26 9.02 1.11
CA ALA A 103 5.05 9.45 1.76
C ALA A 103 5.37 10.49 2.85
N VAL A 104 4.35 11.15 3.40
CA VAL A 104 4.51 12.06 4.53
C VAL A 104 5.21 11.32 5.69
N GLY A 105 6.35 11.85 6.13
CA GLY A 105 7.20 11.26 7.18
C GLY A 105 8.27 10.28 6.67
N ASN A 106 8.28 9.93 5.39
CA ASN A 106 9.32 9.12 4.73
C ASN A 106 9.47 9.62 3.28
N PRO A 107 10.12 10.78 3.05
CA PRO A 107 10.24 11.37 1.71
C PRO A 107 11.30 10.66 0.84
N SER A 108 12.20 9.91 1.46
CA SER A 108 13.38 9.27 0.87
C SER A 108 13.62 7.90 1.51
N GLY A 109 14.65 7.16 1.08
CA GLY A 109 15.00 5.83 1.61
C GLY A 109 13.92 4.79 1.31
N THR A 110 13.22 4.90 0.20
CA THR A 110 12.14 3.98 -0.15
C THR A 110 12.55 3.00 -1.26
N VAL A 111 11.81 1.92 -1.41
CA VAL A 111 12.05 0.98 -2.52
C VAL A 111 12.04 1.71 -3.87
N VAL A 112 11.15 2.67 -4.08
CA VAL A 112 11.12 3.45 -5.33
C VAL A 112 12.42 4.22 -5.55
N ASN A 113 13.01 4.84 -4.51
CA ASN A 113 14.29 5.53 -4.62
C ASN A 113 15.41 4.56 -5.08
N ALA A 114 15.48 3.37 -4.49
CA ALA A 114 16.45 2.35 -4.88
C ALA A 114 16.21 1.78 -6.28
N LEU A 115 14.94 1.59 -6.66
CA LEU A 115 14.58 1.15 -8.01
C LEU A 115 15.01 2.17 -9.07
N LEU A 116 14.85 3.46 -8.81
CA LEU A 116 15.28 4.53 -9.71
C LEU A 116 16.81 4.58 -9.87
N SER A 117 17.57 4.24 -8.84
CA SER A 117 19.03 4.14 -8.92
C SER A 117 19.47 2.95 -9.78
N ARG A 118 18.83 1.79 -9.57
CA ARG A 118 19.20 0.54 -10.25
C ARG A 118 18.62 0.44 -11.67
N TYR A 119 17.45 1.02 -11.90
CA TYR A 119 16.69 0.99 -13.16
C TYR A 119 16.30 2.41 -13.57
N PRO A 120 17.26 3.20 -14.11
CA PRO A 120 17.01 4.59 -14.50
C PRO A 120 15.84 4.76 -15.51
N GLU A 121 15.58 3.73 -16.33
CA GLU A 121 14.47 3.69 -17.28
C GLU A 121 13.09 3.77 -16.59
N LEU A 122 12.98 3.36 -15.34
CA LEU A 122 11.77 3.59 -14.56
C LEU A 122 11.53 5.08 -14.28
N GLY A 123 12.61 5.87 -14.28
CA GLY A 123 12.54 7.32 -14.15
C GLY A 123 11.79 8.00 -15.30
N GLU A 124 11.87 7.44 -16.51
CA GLU A 124 11.14 7.94 -17.69
C GLU A 124 9.61 7.79 -17.53
N GLN A 125 9.16 6.86 -16.68
CA GLN A 125 7.75 6.67 -16.36
C GLN A 125 7.23 7.62 -15.29
N LEU A 126 8.14 8.40 -14.67
CA LEU A 126 7.76 9.40 -13.69
C LEU A 126 7.05 10.55 -14.40
N SER A 127 5.91 10.91 -13.89
CA SER A 127 5.15 12.09 -14.28
C SER A 127 4.44 12.65 -13.07
N VAL A 128 3.91 13.84 -13.21
CA VAL A 128 3.03 14.46 -12.20
C VAL A 128 1.92 13.53 -11.74
N ASN A 129 1.45 12.66 -12.61
CA ASN A 129 0.39 11.69 -12.33
C ASN A 129 0.91 10.31 -11.93
N ASN A 130 2.20 10.03 -12.07
CA ASN A 130 2.83 8.77 -11.71
C ASN A 130 4.11 9.00 -10.89
N SER A 131 3.97 9.17 -9.59
CA SER A 131 5.07 9.21 -8.61
C SER A 131 5.50 7.82 -8.11
N ARG A 132 4.99 6.73 -8.71
CA ARG A 132 5.18 5.36 -8.25
C ARG A 132 5.48 4.41 -9.42
N PRO A 133 6.55 4.66 -10.18
CA PRO A 133 6.88 3.84 -11.34
C PRO A 133 7.08 2.39 -10.92
N GLY A 134 6.49 1.46 -11.66
CA GLY A 134 6.60 0.04 -11.43
C GLY A 134 5.84 -0.53 -10.24
N ILE A 135 5.31 0.31 -9.33
CA ILE A 135 4.64 -0.18 -8.11
C ILE A 135 3.19 -0.57 -8.40
N VAL A 136 2.88 -1.85 -8.21
CA VAL A 136 1.54 -2.45 -8.42
C VAL A 136 0.85 -2.84 -7.11
N HIS A 137 1.61 -3.05 -6.03
CA HIS A 137 1.11 -3.28 -4.67
C HIS A 137 2.10 -2.76 -3.63
N ARG A 138 1.77 -2.92 -2.36
CA ARG A 138 2.64 -2.44 -1.28
C ARG A 138 2.65 -3.37 -0.08
N LEU A 139 3.74 -3.32 0.66
CA LEU A 139 3.90 -3.86 2.01
C LEU A 139 4.03 -2.70 3.01
N ASP A 140 3.71 -2.95 4.27
CA ASP A 140 3.96 -1.99 5.35
C ASP A 140 5.49 -1.83 5.55
N LYS A 141 5.91 -0.72 6.17
CA LYS A 141 7.33 -0.39 6.42
C LYS A 141 8.09 -1.59 7.00
N ASP A 142 7.59 -2.13 8.11
CA ASP A 142 8.26 -3.20 8.85
C ASP A 142 7.85 -4.62 8.40
N THR A 143 7.02 -4.75 7.37
CA THR A 143 6.71 -6.04 6.75
C THR A 143 7.75 -6.35 5.70
N SER A 144 8.40 -7.51 5.82
CA SER A 144 9.39 -8.03 4.87
C SER A 144 8.76 -8.95 3.82
N GLY A 145 9.52 -9.31 2.78
CA GLY A 145 9.18 -10.37 1.84
C GLY A 145 8.84 -9.94 0.42
N CYS A 146 8.17 -10.80 -0.33
CA CYS A 146 7.91 -10.64 -1.75
C CYS A 146 7.20 -9.33 -2.09
N LEU A 147 7.85 -8.51 -2.90
CA LEU A 147 7.28 -7.31 -3.51
C LEU A 147 7.48 -7.39 -5.03
N ILE A 148 6.37 -7.31 -5.78
CA ILE A 148 6.36 -7.35 -7.23
C ILE A 148 6.46 -5.93 -7.77
N VAL A 149 7.35 -5.74 -8.73
CA VAL A 149 7.60 -4.47 -9.42
C VAL A 149 7.51 -4.70 -10.93
N ALA A 150 6.82 -3.84 -11.63
CA ALA A 150 6.81 -3.82 -13.09
C ALA A 150 7.99 -3.01 -13.63
N LYS A 151 8.64 -3.49 -14.69
CA LYS A 151 9.74 -2.77 -15.37
C LYS A 151 9.23 -1.91 -16.53
N THR A 152 8.07 -2.24 -17.09
CA THR A 152 7.46 -1.52 -18.22
C THR A 152 6.04 -1.01 -17.88
N PRO A 153 5.55 0.08 -18.53
CA PRO A 153 4.19 0.56 -18.34
C PRO A 153 3.12 -0.49 -18.67
N THR A 154 3.36 -1.30 -19.71
CA THR A 154 2.45 -2.37 -20.12
C THR A 154 2.36 -3.46 -19.06
N ALA A 155 3.51 -3.87 -18.50
CA ALA A 155 3.55 -4.84 -17.40
C ALA A 155 2.87 -4.26 -16.15
N GLN A 156 3.10 -2.96 -15.83
CA GLN A 156 2.45 -2.32 -14.69
C GLN A 156 0.92 -2.34 -14.81
N PHE A 157 0.39 -2.03 -15.99
CA PHE A 157 -1.05 -2.09 -16.25
C PHE A 157 -1.61 -3.50 -16.05
N LYS A 158 -0.98 -4.52 -16.67
CA LYS A 158 -1.45 -5.91 -16.60
C LYS A 158 -1.34 -6.49 -15.20
N LEU A 159 -0.21 -6.28 -14.50
CA LEU A 159 -0.04 -6.72 -13.12
C LEU A 159 -1.06 -6.03 -12.20
N ALA A 160 -1.28 -4.72 -12.35
CA ALA A 160 -2.32 -4.02 -11.58
C ALA A 160 -3.73 -4.60 -11.84
N GLN A 161 -4.00 -5.05 -13.07
CA GLN A 161 -5.24 -5.75 -13.43
C GLN A 161 -5.36 -7.08 -12.70
N SER A 162 -4.30 -7.91 -12.68
CA SER A 162 -4.29 -9.19 -11.94
C SER A 162 -4.48 -9.01 -10.43
N PHE A 163 -3.95 -7.91 -9.84
CA PHE A 163 -4.26 -7.57 -8.45
C PHE A 163 -5.73 -7.16 -8.25
N ALA A 164 -6.31 -6.42 -9.20
CA ALA A 164 -7.70 -5.96 -9.13
C ALA A 164 -8.71 -7.10 -9.32
N SER A 165 -8.43 -8.04 -10.25
CA SER A 165 -9.22 -9.24 -10.52
C SER A 165 -9.05 -10.34 -9.46
N ARG A 166 -8.11 -10.18 -8.52
CA ARG A 166 -7.78 -11.16 -7.45
C ARG A 166 -7.19 -12.47 -7.97
N GLU A 167 -6.49 -12.43 -9.08
CA GLU A 167 -5.73 -13.56 -9.62
C GLU A 167 -4.40 -13.78 -8.87
N VAL A 168 -4.00 -12.81 -8.05
CA VAL A 168 -2.76 -12.86 -7.27
C VAL A 168 -3.02 -13.47 -5.90
N HIS A 169 -2.38 -14.62 -5.62
CA HIS A 169 -2.43 -15.29 -4.33
C HIS A 169 -1.25 -14.83 -3.46
N LYS A 170 -1.52 -14.37 -2.26
CA LYS A 170 -0.54 -13.80 -1.34
C LYS A 170 -0.60 -14.50 0.00
N HIS A 171 0.49 -15.17 0.35
CA HIS A 171 0.64 -15.88 1.60
C HIS A 171 1.70 -15.19 2.48
N TYR A 172 1.35 -15.01 3.72
CA TYR A 172 2.20 -14.38 4.72
C TYR A 172 2.46 -15.35 5.87
N LEU A 173 3.64 -15.25 6.45
CA LEU A 173 3.93 -15.78 7.77
C LEU A 173 3.69 -14.67 8.78
N ALA A 174 2.87 -14.95 9.78
CA ALA A 174 2.57 -14.02 10.88
C ALA A 174 2.79 -14.73 12.21
N LEU A 175 3.75 -14.25 13.00
CA LEU A 175 3.84 -14.66 14.40
C LEU A 175 2.86 -13.81 15.20
N VAL A 176 1.93 -14.47 15.90
CA VAL A 176 0.89 -13.80 16.71
C VAL A 176 1.05 -14.12 18.19
N MET A 177 0.58 -13.19 19.03
CA MET A 177 0.53 -13.36 20.47
C MET A 177 -0.60 -14.31 20.84
N GLY A 178 -0.31 -15.31 21.70
CA GLY A 178 -1.31 -16.27 22.15
C GLY A 178 -1.50 -17.46 21.21
N CYS A 179 -2.53 -18.26 21.51
CA CYS A 179 -2.86 -19.47 20.76
C CYS A 179 -4.32 -19.37 20.31
N PRO A 180 -4.60 -19.21 19.01
CA PRO A 180 -5.95 -19.23 18.50
C PRO A 180 -6.67 -20.53 18.85
N HIS A 181 -7.94 -20.45 19.26
CA HIS A 181 -8.73 -21.62 19.60
C HIS A 181 -9.03 -22.53 18.41
N GLN A 182 -9.05 -21.96 17.21
CA GLN A 182 -9.25 -22.69 15.96
C GLN A 182 -7.94 -22.72 15.17
N ASN A 183 -7.55 -23.90 14.69
CA ASN A 183 -6.34 -24.09 13.91
C ASN A 183 -6.41 -23.45 12.51
N ALA A 184 -7.59 -23.09 12.04
CA ALA A 184 -7.79 -22.36 10.80
C ALA A 184 -9.07 -21.53 10.88
N GLY A 185 -9.11 -20.43 10.13
CA GLY A 185 -10.28 -19.57 10.08
C GLY A 185 -10.27 -18.63 8.90
N ARG A 186 -11.46 -18.12 8.55
CA ARG A 186 -11.67 -17.06 7.56
C ARG A 186 -12.29 -15.85 8.24
N ILE A 187 -11.75 -14.68 7.93
CA ILE A 187 -12.18 -13.42 8.50
C ILE A 187 -12.63 -12.53 7.33
N GLU A 188 -13.86 -12.07 7.41
CA GLU A 188 -14.42 -11.14 6.43
C GLU A 188 -15.05 -9.95 7.18
N THR A 189 -14.50 -8.76 6.97
CA THR A 189 -14.89 -7.54 7.66
C THR A 189 -14.79 -6.33 6.73
N PHE A 190 -15.17 -5.16 7.26
CA PHE A 190 -14.85 -3.89 6.62
C PHE A 190 -13.73 -3.19 7.38
N ILE A 191 -12.63 -2.85 6.69
CA ILE A 191 -11.52 -2.11 7.28
C ILE A 191 -11.58 -0.65 6.81
N GLY A 192 -11.56 0.26 7.78
CA GLY A 192 -11.55 1.70 7.58
C GLY A 192 -10.57 2.40 8.51
N ARG A 193 -10.50 3.75 8.44
CA ARG A 193 -9.73 4.54 9.41
C ARG A 193 -10.35 4.40 10.80
N HIS A 194 -9.50 4.23 11.81
CA HIS A 194 -9.96 4.19 13.20
C HIS A 194 -10.66 5.51 13.56
N PRO A 195 -11.84 5.48 14.19
CA PRO A 195 -12.67 6.68 14.40
C PRO A 195 -11.98 7.76 15.23
N VAL A 196 -11.12 7.38 16.18
CA VAL A 196 -10.42 8.32 17.08
C VAL A 196 -8.97 8.51 16.66
N ASN A 197 -8.23 7.42 16.43
CA ASN A 197 -6.81 7.48 16.08
C ASN A 197 -6.61 7.35 14.55
N ARG A 198 -6.44 8.48 13.86
CA ARG A 198 -6.30 8.52 12.40
C ARG A 198 -5.05 7.82 11.84
N GLN A 199 -4.06 7.50 12.66
CA GLN A 199 -2.89 6.73 12.25
C GLN A 199 -3.16 5.23 12.17
N LYS A 200 -4.24 4.76 12.80
CA LYS A 200 -4.66 3.36 12.83
C LYS A 200 -5.75 3.07 11.81
N MET A 201 -5.79 1.81 11.40
CA MET A 201 -6.95 1.20 10.76
C MET A 201 -7.73 0.39 11.78
N ALA A 202 -9.00 0.12 11.51
CA ALA A 202 -9.85 -0.70 12.39
C ALA A 202 -10.88 -1.46 11.57
N VAL A 203 -11.43 -2.52 12.15
CA VAL A 203 -12.69 -3.10 11.69
C VAL A 203 -13.79 -2.09 12.01
N VAL A 204 -14.59 -1.73 11.02
CA VAL A 204 -15.65 -0.72 11.10
C VAL A 204 -16.94 -1.22 10.47
N GLU A 205 -18.08 -0.77 10.97
CA GLU A 205 -19.40 -1.13 10.38
C GLU A 205 -19.75 -0.27 9.16
N ARG A 206 -19.24 0.97 9.10
CA ARG A 206 -19.55 1.94 8.04
C ARG A 206 -18.27 2.58 7.50
N ASN A 207 -18.30 2.99 6.23
CA ASN A 207 -17.19 3.68 5.56
C ASN A 207 -15.88 2.88 5.49
N GLY A 208 -15.95 1.55 5.65
CA GLY A 208 -14.83 0.64 5.43
C GLY A 208 -14.83 0.05 4.02
N LYS A 209 -13.73 -0.60 3.67
CA LYS A 209 -13.60 -1.41 2.46
C LYS A 209 -13.59 -2.88 2.83
N ASN A 210 -14.30 -3.73 2.09
CA ASN A 210 -14.30 -5.18 2.30
C ASN A 210 -12.85 -5.71 2.38
N ALA A 211 -12.58 -6.51 3.40
CA ALA A 211 -11.29 -7.12 3.73
C ALA A 211 -11.50 -8.60 4.06
N ILE A 212 -10.79 -9.47 3.34
CA ILE A 212 -10.92 -10.92 3.48
C ILE A 212 -9.53 -11.52 3.67
N SER A 213 -9.37 -12.27 4.77
CA SER A 213 -8.18 -13.06 5.09
C SER A 213 -8.58 -14.47 5.54
N ALA A 214 -7.75 -15.46 5.24
CA ALA A 214 -7.82 -16.78 5.83
C ALA A 214 -6.51 -17.07 6.57
N TYR A 215 -6.55 -17.84 7.64
CA TYR A 215 -5.36 -18.26 8.35
C TYR A 215 -5.38 -19.74 8.70
N LYS A 216 -4.18 -20.30 8.85
CA LYS A 216 -3.92 -21.62 9.36
C LYS A 216 -2.79 -21.55 10.39
N VAL A 217 -2.97 -22.15 11.55
CA VAL A 217 -1.91 -22.30 12.55
C VAL A 217 -0.95 -23.38 12.06
N ILE A 218 0.33 -23.03 11.89
CA ILE A 218 1.37 -23.93 11.40
C ILE A 218 2.48 -24.18 12.42
N GLY A 219 2.45 -23.50 13.56
CA GLY A 219 3.36 -23.72 14.67
C GLY A 219 2.88 -23.05 15.94
N GLN A 220 3.26 -23.60 17.07
CA GLN A 220 2.94 -23.04 18.39
C GLN A 220 4.10 -23.24 19.35
N GLY A 221 4.23 -22.34 20.34
CA GLY A 221 5.29 -22.42 21.33
C GLY A 221 5.26 -21.25 22.31
N ARG A 222 6.41 -20.99 22.92
CA ARG A 222 6.60 -19.89 23.87
C ARG A 222 7.90 -19.16 23.58
N VAL A 223 7.85 -17.84 23.67
CA VAL A 223 9.01 -16.95 23.68
C VAL A 223 8.98 -16.20 25.01
N ASP A 224 10.03 -16.28 25.81
CA ASP A 224 10.10 -15.70 27.16
C ASP A 224 8.85 -16.04 28.02
N ASN A 225 8.44 -17.28 28.01
CA ASN A 225 7.22 -17.78 28.64
C ASN A 225 5.89 -17.20 28.12
N VAL A 226 5.91 -16.35 27.09
CA VAL A 226 4.71 -15.82 26.43
C VAL A 226 4.28 -16.77 25.33
N PRO A 227 3.02 -17.26 25.33
CA PRO A 227 2.53 -18.12 24.26
C PRO A 227 2.45 -17.36 22.95
N VAL A 228 2.90 -17.99 21.87
CA VAL A 228 2.87 -17.48 20.52
C VAL A 228 2.46 -18.56 19.54
N SER A 229 1.90 -18.15 18.40
CA SER A 229 1.58 -19.05 17.30
C SER A 229 2.10 -18.47 15.98
N LEU A 230 2.63 -19.35 15.14
CA LEU A 230 2.96 -19.03 13.75
C LEU A 230 1.76 -19.37 12.88
N LEU A 231 1.31 -18.39 12.12
CA LEU A 231 0.21 -18.53 11.18
C LEU A 231 0.71 -18.39 9.74
N GLU A 232 0.22 -19.26 8.86
CA GLU A 232 0.16 -18.95 7.45
C GLU A 232 -1.14 -18.19 7.18
N VAL A 233 -1.05 -17.00 6.58
CA VAL A 233 -2.19 -16.14 6.32
C VAL A 233 -2.30 -15.83 4.83
N GLU A 234 -3.40 -16.23 4.20
CA GLU A 234 -3.74 -15.84 2.84
C GLU A 234 -4.64 -14.60 2.86
N ILE A 235 -4.34 -13.61 2.01
CA ILE A 235 -5.17 -12.42 1.85
C ILE A 235 -5.75 -12.34 0.45
N PHE A 236 -7.08 -12.22 0.35
CA PHE A 236 -7.85 -12.06 -0.89
C PHE A 236 -8.06 -10.60 -1.28
N THR A 237 -7.78 -9.70 -0.36
CA THR A 237 -7.82 -8.24 -0.52
C THR A 237 -6.53 -7.64 0.04
N GLY A 238 -6.19 -6.39 -0.31
CA GLY A 238 -4.97 -5.72 0.15
C GLY A 238 -5.28 -4.38 0.84
N ARG A 239 -5.96 -4.41 2.01
CA ARG A 239 -6.22 -3.18 2.77
C ARG A 239 -5.03 -2.82 3.64
N THR A 240 -4.84 -1.53 3.88
CA THR A 240 -3.76 -1.04 4.77
C THR A 240 -3.84 -1.75 6.12
N HIS A 241 -2.72 -2.32 6.57
CA HIS A 241 -2.58 -3.07 7.82
C HIS A 241 -3.54 -4.28 7.97
N GLN A 242 -4.07 -4.85 6.88
CA GLN A 242 -5.16 -5.82 6.92
C GLN A 242 -4.92 -6.98 7.88
N ILE A 243 -3.82 -7.71 7.75
CA ILE A 243 -3.49 -8.85 8.62
C ILE A 243 -3.36 -8.38 10.07
N ARG A 244 -2.68 -7.29 10.32
CA ARG A 244 -2.45 -6.72 11.64
C ARG A 244 -3.76 -6.35 12.34
N VAL A 245 -4.69 -5.73 11.60
CA VAL A 245 -6.04 -5.39 12.09
C VAL A 245 -6.86 -6.64 12.35
N HIS A 246 -6.88 -7.61 11.44
CA HIS A 246 -7.64 -8.84 11.58
C HIS A 246 -7.14 -9.68 12.78
N MET A 247 -5.82 -9.85 12.93
CA MET A 247 -5.27 -10.60 14.03
C MET A 247 -5.53 -9.92 15.39
N ALA A 248 -5.41 -8.60 15.45
CA ALA A 248 -5.78 -7.83 16.66
C ALA A 248 -7.28 -7.91 16.97
N TYR A 249 -8.13 -7.87 15.95
CA TYR A 249 -9.59 -8.03 16.09
C TYR A 249 -9.98 -9.39 16.66
N LEU A 250 -9.26 -10.47 16.30
CA LEU A 250 -9.44 -11.81 16.87
C LEU A 250 -8.86 -11.96 18.28
N GLY A 251 -8.14 -10.95 18.80
CA GLY A 251 -7.48 -11.02 20.11
C GLY A 251 -6.07 -11.61 20.09
N PHE A 252 -5.51 -11.87 18.91
CA PHE A 252 -4.17 -12.44 18.69
C PHE A 252 -3.31 -11.48 17.86
N PRO A 253 -2.94 -10.29 18.37
CA PRO A 253 -2.18 -9.30 17.60
C PRO A 253 -0.83 -9.87 17.13
N VAL A 254 -0.34 -9.39 15.99
CA VAL A 254 0.97 -9.78 15.47
C VAL A 254 2.05 -9.40 16.49
N ALA A 255 2.93 -10.35 16.82
CA ALA A 255 4.01 -10.14 17.78
C ALA A 255 4.93 -9.00 17.33
N GLY A 256 5.34 -8.13 18.26
CA GLY A 256 6.15 -6.92 17.97
C GLY A 256 5.35 -5.75 17.38
N ASP A 257 4.04 -5.89 17.14
CA ASP A 257 3.24 -4.81 16.59
C ASP A 257 2.96 -3.70 17.64
N LYS A 258 3.70 -2.59 17.54
CA LYS A 258 3.59 -1.43 18.44
C LYS A 258 2.26 -0.68 18.28
N VAL A 259 1.60 -0.84 17.13
CA VAL A 259 0.34 -0.13 16.81
C VAL A 259 -0.88 -0.88 17.33
N TYR A 260 -0.92 -2.22 17.14
CA TYR A 260 -2.10 -3.05 17.43
C TYR A 260 -1.96 -3.93 18.68
N GLY A 261 -0.91 -3.73 19.49
CA GLY A 261 -0.81 -4.32 20.83
C GLY A 261 0.05 -5.56 20.96
N GLY A 262 0.74 -5.98 19.90
CA GLY A 262 1.61 -7.15 19.89
C GLY A 262 2.96 -6.97 20.62
N SER A 263 3.31 -5.75 21.03
CA SER A 263 4.57 -5.45 21.72
C SER A 263 4.46 -5.39 23.25
N ARG A 264 3.30 -5.67 23.82
CA ARG A 264 3.07 -5.47 25.27
C ARG A 264 3.81 -6.46 26.18
N ARG A 265 4.19 -7.61 25.66
CA ARG A 265 4.78 -8.71 26.45
C ARG A 265 6.11 -9.23 25.93
N LEU A 266 6.45 -8.90 24.68
CA LEU A 266 7.70 -9.26 24.02
C LEU A 266 8.31 -8.01 23.43
N ASP A 267 9.57 -7.77 23.74
CA ASP A 267 10.37 -6.67 23.17
C ASP A 267 10.97 -7.13 21.84
N LEU A 268 10.16 -7.01 20.79
CA LEU A 268 10.56 -7.36 19.43
C LEU A 268 10.75 -6.07 18.59
N PRO A 269 11.74 -6.04 17.69
CA PRO A 269 12.11 -4.82 16.96
C PRO A 269 10.97 -4.30 16.08
N ARG A 270 10.14 -5.21 15.53
CA ARG A 270 9.08 -4.90 14.56
C ARG A 270 7.92 -5.88 14.68
N GLN A 271 6.82 -5.62 13.95
CA GLN A 271 5.82 -6.65 13.72
C GLN A 271 6.43 -7.83 12.94
N LEU A 272 6.35 -9.04 13.49
CA LEU A 272 6.84 -10.24 12.83
C LEU A 272 5.83 -10.74 11.82
N LEU A 273 5.80 -10.04 10.68
CA LEU A 273 4.95 -10.29 9.52
C LEU A 273 5.82 -10.30 8.27
N HIS A 274 5.69 -11.35 7.46
CA HIS A 274 6.52 -11.59 6.29
C HIS A 274 5.67 -12.05 5.11
N ALA A 275 5.76 -11.36 3.97
CA ALA A 275 5.15 -11.74 2.71
C ALA A 275 5.94 -12.91 2.10
N TYR A 276 5.67 -14.09 2.59
CA TYR A 276 6.46 -15.29 2.37
C TYR A 276 6.40 -15.79 0.94
N ARG A 277 5.18 -15.82 0.34
CA ARG A 277 4.93 -16.42 -0.96
C ARG A 277 3.90 -15.63 -1.74
N VAL A 278 4.15 -15.46 -3.04
CA VAL A 278 3.21 -14.83 -3.96
C VAL A 278 3.13 -15.64 -5.24
N SER A 279 1.90 -15.86 -5.74
CA SER A 279 1.64 -16.47 -7.04
C SER A 279 0.88 -15.48 -7.91
N ILE A 280 1.36 -15.28 -9.16
CA ILE A 280 0.84 -14.25 -10.06
C ILE A 280 0.99 -14.69 -11.52
N PRO A 281 0.03 -14.37 -12.41
CA PRO A 281 0.21 -14.54 -13.86
C PRO A 281 1.32 -13.60 -14.37
N HIS A 282 2.24 -14.13 -15.16
CA HIS A 282 3.24 -13.31 -15.84
C HIS A 282 2.57 -12.33 -16.82
N PRO A 283 2.95 -11.05 -16.85
CA PRO A 283 2.20 -10.00 -17.57
C PRO A 283 2.19 -10.17 -19.09
N VAL A 284 3.10 -10.95 -19.67
CA VAL A 284 3.15 -11.19 -21.12
C VAL A 284 2.67 -12.58 -21.47
N THR A 285 3.21 -13.63 -20.82
CA THR A 285 2.91 -15.03 -21.17
C THR A 285 1.60 -15.52 -20.55
N GLY A 286 1.15 -14.93 -19.44
CA GLY A 286 -0.01 -15.41 -18.67
C GLY A 286 0.28 -16.64 -17.82
N GLU A 287 1.49 -17.19 -17.88
CA GLU A 287 1.91 -18.34 -17.07
C GLU A 287 1.90 -17.97 -15.58
N ILE A 288 1.35 -18.86 -14.75
CA ILE A 288 1.33 -18.66 -13.30
C ILE A 288 2.72 -18.92 -12.73
N MET A 289 3.29 -17.89 -12.12
CA MET A 289 4.60 -17.96 -11.48
C MET A 289 4.44 -17.86 -9.97
N GLU A 290 5.21 -18.65 -9.24
CA GLU A 290 5.27 -18.61 -7.78
C GLU A 290 6.65 -18.19 -7.31
N PHE A 291 6.70 -17.25 -6.36
CA PHE A 291 7.92 -16.74 -5.75
C PHE A 291 7.86 -16.90 -4.25
N LYS A 292 8.99 -17.27 -3.64
CA LYS A 292 9.15 -17.39 -2.20
C LYS A 292 10.29 -16.50 -1.73
N ALA A 293 10.06 -15.74 -0.67
CA ALA A 293 11.10 -15.00 0.02
C ALA A 293 11.62 -15.82 1.21
N PRO A 294 12.94 -15.86 1.44
CA PRO A 294 13.49 -16.53 2.61
C PRO A 294 13.00 -15.89 3.89
N VAL A 295 12.74 -16.71 4.91
CA VAL A 295 12.30 -16.23 6.23
C VAL A 295 13.41 -15.37 6.83
N PRO A 296 13.14 -14.13 7.27
CA PRO A 296 14.16 -13.26 7.82
C PRO A 296 14.68 -13.76 9.17
N PRO A 297 15.96 -13.50 9.51
CA PRO A 297 16.63 -14.07 10.69
C PRO A 297 15.87 -13.86 12.00
N ASP A 298 15.32 -12.67 12.22
CA ASP A 298 14.55 -12.34 13.43
C ASP A 298 13.27 -13.20 13.61
N MET A 299 12.67 -13.66 12.51
CA MET A 299 11.57 -14.62 12.56
C MET A 299 12.08 -16.06 12.64
N ALA A 300 13.15 -16.39 11.90
CA ALA A 300 13.70 -17.74 11.83
C ALA A 300 14.17 -18.22 13.20
N GLU A 301 14.83 -17.37 14.01
CA GLU A 301 15.25 -17.67 15.37
C GLU A 301 14.06 -18.10 16.26
N ILE A 302 12.94 -17.39 16.17
CA ILE A 302 11.75 -17.73 16.95
C ILE A 302 11.09 -19.01 16.43
N ILE A 303 10.96 -19.12 15.12
CA ILE A 303 10.34 -20.29 14.46
C ILE A 303 11.08 -21.59 14.83
N ALA A 304 12.40 -21.56 14.93
CA ALA A 304 13.19 -22.72 15.33
C ALA A 304 12.83 -23.29 16.72
N HIS A 305 12.21 -22.50 17.57
CA HIS A 305 11.76 -22.91 18.91
C HIS A 305 10.28 -23.31 18.96
N LEU A 306 9.57 -23.25 17.84
CA LEU A 306 8.15 -23.64 17.76
C LEU A 306 7.99 -25.11 17.38
N GLN A 307 6.90 -25.71 17.87
CA GLN A 307 6.44 -27.00 17.40
C GLN A 307 5.67 -26.79 16.08
N LEU A 308 6.33 -27.04 14.96
CA LEU A 308 5.73 -26.89 13.63
C LEU A 308 4.86 -28.09 13.28
N THR A 309 3.74 -27.84 12.60
CA THR A 309 2.82 -28.86 12.07
C THR A 309 3.04 -29.14 10.59
N GLN A 310 3.88 -28.34 9.92
CA GLN A 310 4.29 -28.49 8.53
C GLN A 310 5.63 -27.80 8.29
N GLU A 311 6.34 -28.17 7.21
CA GLU A 311 7.52 -27.45 6.73
C GLU A 311 7.12 -26.10 6.13
N ILE A 312 8.04 -25.12 6.20
CA ILE A 312 7.87 -23.74 5.71
C ILE A 312 8.64 -23.53 4.42
#